data_2496a32bdbd25a71bf75c83c0c6347ad
#
_entry.id   2496a32bdbd25a71bf75c83c0c6347ad
#
_cell.length_a   1.000
_cell.length_b   1.000
_cell.length_c   1.000
_cell.angle_alpha   90.00
_cell.angle_beta   90.00
_cell.angle_gamma   90.00
#
_symmetry.space_group_name_H-M   'P 1'
#
loop_
_entity.id
_entity.type
_entity.pdbx_description
1 polymer ?
#
loop_
_entity_poly.entity_id
_entity_poly.type
_entity_poly.pdbx_seq_one_letter_code
_entity_poly.pdbx_strand_id
1 'polypeptide(L)'
;MAEGVETPVSFEVQPYGWTHWQLAIEGEVATLRMSVNEDRGLRPGYELKLNSYDLGVDIELYDVVERLRFEHPEVKVIVVTSATDRVFCAGANIKMLAQSTHAFKVNFCKFTNETRCSLEEPEGPRVIAAVNGACAGGGYELALACHEIYLVDDGSSAVSLPEVPLLGVLPGTGGLTRLTDKRKVRRDLADLFCTKAEGFKARDALKGRFVDGAFPRSRWAEGVKGVALAAAAKLQGPAVGSKGVTLNPLKISAVKGGLAGEHVSVTFDDAGRTATLTVKGPTTAPPTTHEALLALGDGAWSIAAFRELERVIFELRFNHPTLGLLLIQTEGDQAQVLAWDEALASLAAEGSWLATQTICLQRRTLRRMDNMSRSMYAVLRPGHAFAGVLFELAVSADRSFMLADDDGKNSLRLGPANFGAFPMMNGRTRLQVRYYGEPKKVAELEAIHEAITAEDAAEHGLVTSAPDEIDWDDELRISVEERASLSPDALTGMEQNLRFVGAESCDTRIFGRLTAWQNWIFQRPNAVGAQGALTLYGHPERPTFDYKRT
;
A
#
# COMPACT_ATOMS: atom_id res chain seq x y z
N MET A 1 -6.16 24.99 -20.58
CA MET A 1 -4.93 24.40 -21.11
C MET A 1 -5.31 22.99 -21.55
N ALA A 2 -5.00 22.60 -22.78
CA ALA A 2 -5.27 21.24 -23.25
C ALA A 2 -4.58 20.26 -22.29
N GLU A 3 -5.31 19.30 -21.73
CA GLU A 3 -4.73 18.20 -20.95
C GLU A 3 -3.84 17.41 -21.92
N GLY A 4 -2.52 17.62 -21.80
CA GLY A 4 -1.56 16.79 -22.52
C GLY A 4 -1.75 15.34 -22.04
N VAL A 5 -1.70 14.40 -22.97
CA VAL A 5 -1.69 12.96 -22.65
C VAL A 5 -0.50 12.73 -21.70
N GLU A 6 -0.79 12.45 -20.43
CA GLU A 6 0.24 12.17 -19.44
C GLU A 6 0.96 10.87 -19.85
N THR A 7 2.29 10.89 -19.90
CA THR A 7 3.08 9.68 -20.15
C THR A 7 2.79 8.66 -19.05
N PRO A 8 2.44 7.41 -19.39
CA PRO A 8 2.18 6.36 -18.39
C PRO A 8 3.37 6.16 -17.47
N VAL A 9 3.10 5.92 -16.19
CA VAL A 9 4.11 5.61 -15.19
C VAL A 9 4.48 4.13 -15.29
N SER A 10 5.77 3.84 -15.44
CA SER A 10 6.29 2.48 -15.35
C SER A 10 6.72 2.17 -13.92
N PHE A 11 6.24 1.05 -13.39
CA PHE A 11 6.66 0.52 -12.08
C PHE A 11 7.68 -0.61 -12.23
N GLU A 12 8.15 -0.86 -13.44
CA GLU A 12 9.17 -1.86 -13.70
C GLU A 12 10.55 -1.26 -13.58
N VAL A 13 11.26 -1.67 -12.55
CA VAL A 13 12.66 -1.29 -12.30
C VAL A 13 13.48 -2.54 -11.97
N GLN A 14 14.77 -2.47 -12.26
CA GLN A 14 15.76 -3.50 -11.96
C GLN A 14 16.98 -2.85 -11.31
N PRO A 15 17.74 -3.58 -10.47
CA PRO A 15 18.89 -3.01 -9.75
C PRO A 15 19.92 -2.31 -10.65
N TYR A 16 20.15 -2.84 -11.85
CA TYR A 16 21.05 -2.22 -12.84
C TYR A 16 20.51 -0.91 -13.45
N GLY A 17 19.23 -0.61 -13.24
CA GLY A 17 18.57 0.62 -13.71
C GLY A 17 18.34 1.66 -12.62
N TRP A 18 18.69 1.37 -11.36
CA TRP A 18 18.54 2.38 -10.29
C TRP A 18 19.44 3.59 -10.55
N THR A 19 18.85 4.76 -10.49
CA THR A 19 19.54 6.04 -10.74
C THR A 19 19.57 6.95 -9.53
N HIS A 20 18.79 6.63 -8.50
CA HIS A 20 18.57 7.47 -7.32
C HIS A 20 19.03 6.81 -6.02
N TRP A 21 19.18 5.49 -6.00
CA TRP A 21 19.59 4.76 -4.81
C TRP A 21 20.80 3.88 -5.05
N GLN A 22 21.66 3.78 -4.06
CA GLN A 22 22.83 2.92 -4.05
C GLN A 22 22.74 1.96 -2.87
N LEU A 23 22.88 0.67 -3.12
CA LEU A 23 22.86 -0.39 -2.11
C LEU A 23 24.25 -0.98 -1.93
N ALA A 24 24.68 -1.09 -0.68
CA ALA A 24 25.87 -1.84 -0.28
C ALA A 24 25.53 -2.74 0.91
N ILE A 25 25.93 -4.01 0.86
CA ILE A 25 25.67 -5.00 1.92
C ILE A 25 27.00 -5.45 2.52
N GLU A 26 27.13 -5.35 3.84
CA GLU A 26 28.27 -5.81 4.62
C GLU A 26 27.77 -6.73 5.75
N GLY A 27 27.84 -8.03 5.53
CA GLY A 27 27.33 -9.02 6.47
C GLY A 27 25.83 -8.88 6.68
N GLU A 28 25.38 -8.61 7.89
CA GLU A 28 23.98 -8.47 8.28
C GLU A 28 23.42 -7.04 8.15
N VAL A 29 24.23 -6.10 7.64
CA VAL A 29 23.88 -4.68 7.50
C VAL A 29 23.88 -4.26 6.06
N ALA A 30 22.75 -3.76 5.57
CA ALA A 30 22.63 -3.07 4.30
C ALA A 30 22.71 -1.56 4.50
N THR A 31 23.50 -0.86 3.69
CA THR A 31 23.53 0.58 3.62
C THR A 31 22.86 1.04 2.33
N LEU A 32 21.76 1.75 2.48
CA LEU A 32 20.97 2.31 1.39
C LEU A 32 21.22 3.83 1.33
N ARG A 33 21.94 4.27 0.30
CA ARG A 33 22.32 5.68 0.12
C ARG A 33 21.42 6.35 -0.91
N MET A 34 20.72 7.40 -0.50
CA MET A 34 20.02 8.29 -1.41
C MET A 34 21.04 9.13 -2.19
N SER A 35 21.08 8.96 -3.49
CA SER A 35 22.00 9.63 -4.44
C SER A 35 21.18 10.06 -5.64
N VAL A 36 20.27 10.99 -5.41
CA VAL A 36 19.28 11.38 -6.44
C VAL A 36 19.97 12.04 -7.61
N ASN A 37 19.76 11.51 -8.80
CA ASN A 37 20.22 12.12 -10.04
C ASN A 37 19.27 13.29 -10.39
N GLU A 38 19.80 14.52 -10.32
CA GLU A 38 19.00 15.73 -10.46
C GLU A 38 18.29 15.85 -11.80
N ASP A 39 18.86 15.30 -12.88
CA ASP A 39 18.36 15.38 -14.26
C ASP A 39 17.44 14.20 -14.65
N ARG A 40 17.22 13.24 -13.73
CA ARG A 40 16.43 12.02 -13.98
C ARG A 40 15.09 12.02 -13.27
N GLY A 41 14.40 13.16 -13.25
CA GLY A 41 13.01 13.21 -12.82
C GLY A 41 12.10 12.31 -13.66
N LEU A 42 11.06 11.74 -13.05
CA LEU A 42 10.08 10.87 -13.72
C LEU A 42 9.42 11.55 -14.93
N ARG A 43 9.28 12.87 -14.89
CA ARG A 43 8.68 13.69 -15.95
C ARG A 43 9.55 14.91 -16.26
N PRO A 44 9.49 15.47 -17.47
CA PRO A 44 10.20 16.71 -17.80
C PRO A 44 9.61 17.90 -17.02
N GLY A 45 10.40 18.99 -16.93
CA GLY A 45 9.95 20.28 -16.39
C GLY A 45 10.38 20.59 -14.97
N TYR A 46 11.07 19.68 -14.28
CA TYR A 46 11.66 19.91 -12.95
C TYR A 46 13.00 19.17 -12.80
N GLU A 47 13.81 19.62 -11.85
CA GLU A 47 15.06 19.00 -11.44
C GLU A 47 14.97 18.53 -9.99
N LEU A 48 15.61 17.40 -9.65
CA LEU A 48 15.57 16.79 -8.31
C LEU A 48 16.75 17.28 -7.44
N LYS A 49 16.84 18.60 -7.21
CA LYS A 49 17.93 19.19 -6.42
C LYS A 49 17.87 18.79 -4.94
N LEU A 50 19.04 18.76 -4.32
CA LEU A 50 19.19 18.53 -2.87
C LEU A 50 18.58 17.20 -2.40
N ASN A 51 18.74 16.15 -3.18
CA ASN A 51 18.06 14.87 -2.92
C ASN A 51 16.53 15.02 -2.72
N SER A 52 15.89 16.00 -3.39
CA SER A 52 14.43 16.00 -3.45
C SER A 52 13.95 14.80 -4.25
N TYR A 53 12.75 14.33 -3.97
CA TYR A 53 12.25 13.12 -4.62
C TYR A 53 10.91 13.34 -5.32
N ASP A 54 10.70 12.54 -6.35
CA ASP A 54 9.44 12.33 -7.03
C ASP A 54 9.01 10.86 -6.93
N LEU A 55 7.99 10.46 -7.68
CA LEU A 55 7.52 9.08 -7.69
C LEU A 55 8.58 8.10 -8.22
N GLY A 56 9.47 8.52 -9.14
CA GLY A 56 10.54 7.66 -9.65
C GLY A 56 11.53 7.25 -8.57
N VAL A 57 11.92 8.20 -7.73
CA VAL A 57 12.79 7.93 -6.55
C VAL A 57 12.12 6.97 -5.56
N ASP A 58 10.82 7.13 -5.34
CA ASP A 58 10.04 6.24 -4.44
C ASP A 58 9.79 4.85 -5.05
N ILE A 59 9.67 4.73 -6.38
CA ILE A 59 9.57 3.43 -7.06
C ILE A 59 10.87 2.62 -6.87
N GLU A 60 12.03 3.27 -7.01
CA GLU A 60 13.31 2.61 -6.73
C GLU A 60 13.44 2.23 -5.23
N LEU A 61 12.99 3.09 -4.30
CA LEU A 61 12.98 2.76 -2.86
C LEU A 61 12.10 1.55 -2.57
N TYR A 62 10.93 1.49 -3.18
CA TYR A 62 10.04 0.34 -3.07
C TYR A 62 10.71 -0.95 -3.57
N ASP A 63 11.30 -0.92 -4.78
CA ASP A 63 11.97 -2.08 -5.37
C ASP A 63 13.15 -2.56 -4.52
N VAL A 64 14.01 -1.66 -4.03
CA VAL A 64 15.15 -2.05 -3.20
C VAL A 64 14.74 -2.67 -1.87
N VAL A 65 13.66 -2.17 -1.25
CA VAL A 65 13.14 -2.72 0.01
C VAL A 65 12.58 -4.13 -0.18
N GLU A 66 11.81 -4.35 -1.25
CA GLU A 66 11.30 -5.69 -1.58
C GLU A 66 12.45 -6.68 -1.89
N ARG A 67 13.47 -6.25 -2.65
CA ARG A 67 14.64 -7.10 -2.93
C ARG A 67 15.43 -7.43 -1.67
N LEU A 68 15.62 -6.49 -0.77
CA LEU A 68 16.29 -6.78 0.51
C LEU A 68 15.54 -7.85 1.31
N ARG A 69 14.22 -7.89 1.24
CA ARG A 69 13.40 -8.89 1.92
C ARG A 69 13.49 -10.29 1.31
N PHE A 70 13.60 -10.38 -0.01
CA PHE A 70 13.57 -11.65 -0.73
C PHE A 70 14.96 -12.12 -1.19
N GLU A 71 15.81 -11.23 -1.67
CA GLU A 71 17.12 -11.59 -2.23
C GLU A 71 18.22 -11.65 -1.16
N HIS A 72 18.05 -10.93 -0.02
CA HIS A 72 19.06 -10.78 1.03
C HIS A 72 18.52 -11.11 2.41
N PRO A 73 18.15 -12.38 2.66
CA PRO A 73 17.54 -12.77 3.93
C PRO A 73 18.48 -12.62 5.14
N GLU A 74 19.79 -12.54 4.91
CA GLU A 74 20.81 -12.29 5.93
C GLU A 74 20.79 -10.86 6.48
N VAL A 75 20.19 -9.91 5.75
CA VAL A 75 20.15 -8.50 6.16
C VAL A 75 19.15 -8.31 7.29
N LYS A 76 19.67 -7.99 8.47
CA LYS A 76 18.89 -7.70 9.68
C LYS A 76 18.66 -6.22 9.91
N VAL A 77 19.57 -5.38 9.40
CA VAL A 77 19.52 -3.91 9.57
C VAL A 77 19.72 -3.22 8.24
N ILE A 78 18.86 -2.24 7.96
CA ILE A 78 19.03 -1.30 6.83
C ILE A 78 19.38 0.06 7.41
N VAL A 79 20.52 0.63 6.99
CA VAL A 79 20.92 2.00 7.29
C VAL A 79 20.57 2.87 6.08
N VAL A 80 19.60 3.75 6.23
CA VAL A 80 19.24 4.74 5.20
C VAL A 80 20.02 6.01 5.45
N THR A 81 20.79 6.46 4.45
CA THR A 81 21.60 7.67 4.53
C THR A 81 21.67 8.38 3.17
N SER A 82 22.41 9.49 3.08
CA SER A 82 22.62 10.22 1.83
C SER A 82 24.06 10.05 1.33
N ALA A 83 24.23 10.00 0.01
CA ALA A 83 25.52 10.13 -0.65
C ALA A 83 25.97 11.59 -0.78
N THR A 84 25.04 12.55 -0.65
CA THR A 84 25.33 13.99 -0.74
C THR A 84 25.82 14.52 0.60
N ASP A 85 26.92 15.26 0.58
CA ASP A 85 27.44 15.89 1.80
C ASP A 85 26.51 16.99 2.29
N ARG A 86 26.30 17.06 3.62
CA ARG A 86 25.48 18.06 4.33
C ARG A 86 24.00 18.12 3.95
N VAL A 87 23.53 17.25 3.07
CA VAL A 87 22.11 17.14 2.70
C VAL A 87 21.69 15.69 2.80
N PHE A 88 20.73 15.40 3.67
CA PHE A 88 20.08 14.10 3.68
C PHE A 88 19.01 14.05 2.59
N CYS A 89 17.97 14.89 2.69
CA CYS A 89 16.90 15.00 1.70
C CYS A 89 16.07 16.27 1.95
N ALA A 90 15.80 17.02 0.89
CA ALA A 90 14.96 18.23 0.94
C ALA A 90 13.45 17.94 0.88
N GLY A 91 13.05 16.67 0.75
CA GLY A 91 11.65 16.26 0.68
C GLY A 91 11.10 16.11 -0.73
N ALA A 92 9.78 16.02 -0.86
CA ALA A 92 9.12 15.89 -2.17
C ALA A 92 9.39 17.10 -3.06
N ASN A 93 9.57 16.88 -4.36
CA ASN A 93 9.86 17.95 -5.30
C ASN A 93 8.65 18.88 -5.48
N ILE A 94 8.80 20.13 -5.06
CA ILE A 94 7.71 21.11 -5.03
C ILE A 94 7.25 21.48 -6.45
N LYS A 95 8.16 21.58 -7.43
CA LYS A 95 7.79 21.87 -8.82
C LYS A 95 6.98 20.73 -9.43
N MET A 96 7.38 19.48 -9.19
CA MET A 96 6.61 18.29 -9.57
C MET A 96 5.20 18.35 -8.97
N LEU A 97 5.08 18.61 -7.67
CA LEU A 97 3.77 18.72 -7.01
C LEU A 97 2.92 19.84 -7.62
N ALA A 98 3.49 21.02 -7.86
CA ALA A 98 2.77 22.14 -8.45
C ALA A 98 2.22 21.85 -9.86
N GLN A 99 2.96 21.09 -10.66
CA GLN A 99 2.61 20.74 -12.06
C GLN A 99 1.71 19.52 -12.19
N SER A 100 1.59 18.71 -11.14
CA SER A 100 0.84 17.45 -11.19
C SER A 100 -0.65 17.64 -11.04
N THR A 101 -1.44 16.74 -11.65
CA THR A 101 -2.88 16.66 -11.44
C THR A 101 -3.20 16.27 -9.99
N HIS A 102 -4.45 16.56 -9.58
CA HIS A 102 -4.89 16.18 -8.23
C HIS A 102 -4.80 14.66 -8.00
N ALA A 103 -5.27 13.86 -8.95
CA ALA A 103 -5.22 12.40 -8.86
C ALA A 103 -3.78 11.89 -8.71
N PHE A 104 -2.84 12.42 -9.49
CA PHE A 104 -1.42 12.05 -9.37
C PHE A 104 -0.84 12.39 -7.99
N LYS A 105 -1.09 13.61 -7.46
CA LYS A 105 -0.60 14.01 -6.14
C LYS A 105 -1.06 13.06 -5.03
N VAL A 106 -2.35 12.71 -5.03
CA VAL A 106 -2.93 11.84 -4.01
C VAL A 106 -2.37 10.41 -4.13
N ASN A 107 -2.30 9.86 -5.35
CA ASN A 107 -1.73 8.52 -5.56
C ASN A 107 -0.23 8.46 -5.27
N PHE A 108 0.52 9.53 -5.57
CA PHE A 108 1.92 9.68 -5.15
C PHE A 108 2.05 9.60 -3.61
N CYS A 109 1.28 10.39 -2.87
CA CYS A 109 1.30 10.35 -1.40
C CYS A 109 0.90 8.97 -0.85
N LYS A 110 -0.08 8.29 -1.47
CA LYS A 110 -0.48 6.92 -1.08
C LYS A 110 0.67 5.94 -1.28
N PHE A 111 1.27 5.92 -2.47
CA PHE A 111 2.41 5.04 -2.79
C PHE A 111 3.58 5.25 -1.83
N THR A 112 3.95 6.52 -1.63
CA THR A 112 4.99 6.93 -0.68
C THR A 112 4.69 6.42 0.74
N ASN A 113 3.46 6.62 1.23
CA ASN A 113 3.05 6.17 2.56
C ASN A 113 3.04 4.64 2.69
N GLU A 114 2.57 3.92 1.68
CA GLU A 114 2.56 2.45 1.66
C GLU A 114 3.98 1.90 1.75
N THR A 115 4.93 2.44 0.98
CA THR A 115 6.34 2.07 1.05
C THR A 115 6.93 2.38 2.43
N ARG A 116 6.63 3.56 3.01
CA ARG A 116 7.10 3.92 4.35
C ARG A 116 6.50 3.05 5.45
N CYS A 117 5.21 2.72 5.37
CA CYS A 117 4.59 1.79 6.31
C CYS A 117 5.20 0.38 6.23
N SER A 118 5.66 -0.04 5.04
CA SER A 118 6.35 -1.32 4.92
C SER A 118 7.70 -1.35 5.63
N LEU A 119 8.41 -0.21 5.77
CA LEU A 119 9.65 -0.12 6.55
C LEU A 119 9.43 -0.36 8.05
N GLU A 120 8.20 -0.18 8.53
CA GLU A 120 7.82 -0.32 9.94
C GLU A 120 7.30 -1.72 10.29
N GLU A 121 7.24 -2.66 9.32
CA GLU A 121 6.77 -4.02 9.56
C GLU A 121 7.72 -4.80 10.48
N PRO A 122 7.19 -5.44 11.55
CA PRO A 122 8.02 -6.13 12.55
C PRO A 122 8.77 -7.34 11.99
N GLU A 123 8.26 -7.95 10.92
CA GLU A 123 8.88 -9.10 10.26
C GLU A 123 9.97 -8.71 9.24
N GLY A 124 10.13 -7.40 9.00
CA GLY A 124 11.17 -6.86 8.12
C GLY A 124 12.49 -6.57 8.85
N PRO A 125 13.54 -6.21 8.10
CA PRO A 125 14.78 -5.70 8.69
C PRO A 125 14.51 -4.44 9.53
N ARG A 126 15.30 -4.26 10.61
CA ARG A 126 15.27 -3.01 11.37
C ARG A 126 15.87 -1.88 10.55
N VAL A 127 15.16 -0.77 10.41
CA VAL A 127 15.61 0.36 9.59
C VAL A 127 16.08 1.50 10.48
N ILE A 128 17.28 2.03 10.19
CA ILE A 128 17.92 3.13 10.92
C ILE A 128 18.13 4.28 9.93
N ALA A 129 17.61 5.46 10.23
CA ALA A 129 17.92 6.67 9.49
C ALA A 129 19.22 7.29 10.03
N ALA A 130 20.25 7.32 9.20
CA ALA A 130 21.52 8.01 9.48
C ALA A 130 21.53 9.35 8.75
N VAL A 131 20.99 10.37 9.40
CA VAL A 131 20.77 11.71 8.85
C VAL A 131 22.08 12.51 8.89
N ASN A 132 22.84 12.48 7.80
CA ASN A 132 24.17 13.06 7.67
C ASN A 132 24.20 14.54 7.25
N GLY A 133 23.03 15.20 7.17
CA GLY A 133 22.89 16.58 6.73
C GLY A 133 21.50 17.14 6.98
N ALA A 134 21.15 18.23 6.32
CA ALA A 134 19.83 18.83 6.37
C ALA A 134 18.75 17.84 5.92
N CYS A 135 17.69 17.72 6.68
CA CYS A 135 16.62 16.74 6.48
C CYS A 135 15.27 17.42 6.68
N ALA A 136 14.58 17.72 5.58
CA ALA A 136 13.39 18.56 5.60
C ALA A 136 12.18 17.86 4.94
N GLY A 137 11.00 18.18 5.42
CA GLY A 137 9.73 17.75 4.82
C GLY A 137 9.65 16.25 4.64
N GLY A 138 9.30 15.80 3.44
CA GLY A 138 9.23 14.39 3.10
C GLY A 138 10.52 13.60 3.35
N GLY A 139 11.69 14.25 3.39
CA GLY A 139 12.95 13.62 3.79
C GLY A 139 12.97 13.25 5.28
N TYR A 140 12.46 14.14 6.14
CA TYR A 140 12.30 13.80 7.54
C TYR A 140 11.14 12.82 7.78
N GLU A 141 10.08 12.87 6.96
CA GLU A 141 9.01 11.87 6.99
C GLU A 141 9.52 10.47 6.65
N LEU A 142 10.51 10.33 5.75
CA LEU A 142 11.20 9.06 5.51
C LEU A 142 11.99 8.61 6.75
N ALA A 143 12.73 9.52 7.38
CA ALA A 143 13.43 9.21 8.63
C ALA A 143 12.47 8.80 9.74
N LEU A 144 11.31 9.46 9.88
CA LEU A 144 10.25 9.10 10.83
C LEU A 144 9.66 7.70 10.59
N ALA A 145 9.68 7.20 9.36
CA ALA A 145 9.28 5.84 9.03
C ALA A 145 10.32 4.78 9.45
N CYS A 146 11.56 5.18 9.71
CA CYS A 146 12.59 4.29 10.24
C CYS A 146 12.35 3.98 11.73
N HIS A 147 12.94 2.90 12.24
CA HIS A 147 12.81 2.50 13.64
C HIS A 147 13.60 3.44 14.57
N GLU A 148 14.76 3.88 14.11
CA GLU A 148 15.64 4.80 14.85
C GLU A 148 16.15 5.89 13.93
N ILE A 149 16.42 7.09 14.48
CA ILE A 149 16.92 8.25 13.76
C ILE A 149 18.16 8.79 14.48
N TYR A 150 19.27 8.84 13.79
CA TYR A 150 20.51 9.46 14.27
C TYR A 150 20.84 10.67 13.42
N LEU A 151 21.15 11.80 14.04
CA LEU A 151 21.46 13.06 13.37
C LEU A 151 22.94 13.41 13.56
N VAL A 152 23.58 13.87 12.49
CA VAL A 152 24.93 14.42 12.60
C VAL A 152 24.89 15.74 13.39
N ASP A 153 25.72 15.85 14.41
CA ASP A 153 25.91 17.09 15.18
C ASP A 153 27.12 17.85 14.63
N ASP A 154 26.84 18.73 13.67
CA ASP A 154 27.84 19.58 13.00
C ASP A 154 27.55 21.09 13.16
N GLY A 155 26.56 21.42 14.01
CA GLY A 155 26.12 22.78 14.27
C GLY A 155 25.25 23.41 13.17
N SER A 156 25.10 22.75 11.99
CA SER A 156 24.33 23.25 10.85
C SER A 156 23.14 22.35 10.48
N SER A 157 23.32 21.04 10.57
CA SER A 157 22.28 20.05 10.21
C SER A 157 21.10 20.09 11.16
N ALA A 158 19.90 20.02 10.58
CA ALA A 158 18.64 20.06 11.31
C ALA A 158 17.62 19.09 10.68
N VAL A 159 16.63 18.65 11.48
CA VAL A 159 15.42 18.01 11.01
C VAL A 159 14.27 19.03 11.04
N SER A 160 13.37 19.01 10.05
CA SER A 160 12.24 19.96 9.98
C SER A 160 11.04 19.39 9.21
N LEU A 161 9.84 19.92 9.51
CA LEU A 161 8.62 19.76 8.72
C LEU A 161 8.09 21.14 8.34
N PRO A 162 8.66 21.77 7.31
CA PRO A 162 8.40 23.17 6.99
C PRO A 162 7.18 23.39 6.07
N GLU A 163 6.34 22.39 5.86
CA GLU A 163 5.24 22.42 4.91
C GLU A 163 4.20 23.50 5.25
N VAL A 164 3.87 23.62 6.52
CA VAL A 164 2.87 24.63 6.97
C VAL A 164 3.37 26.05 6.74
N PRO A 165 4.56 26.45 7.27
CA PRO A 165 5.00 27.83 7.13
C PRO A 165 5.45 28.22 5.71
N LEU A 166 5.95 27.27 4.90
CA LEU A 166 6.51 27.60 3.58
C LEU A 166 5.59 27.29 2.41
N LEU A 167 4.75 26.26 2.52
CA LEU A 167 3.98 25.73 1.39
C LEU A 167 2.46 25.83 1.61
N GLY A 168 1.99 26.13 2.82
CA GLY A 168 0.57 26.18 3.13
C GLY A 168 -0.12 24.81 3.00
N VAL A 169 0.64 23.70 3.15
CA VAL A 169 0.14 22.33 3.13
C VAL A 169 0.61 21.58 4.37
N LEU A 170 0.14 20.36 4.55
CA LEU A 170 0.56 19.50 5.66
C LEU A 170 1.73 18.59 5.24
N PRO A 171 2.57 18.14 6.19
CA PRO A 171 3.47 17.00 5.99
C PRO A 171 2.64 15.73 5.81
N GLY A 172 2.25 15.46 4.56
CA GLY A 172 1.18 14.52 4.18
C GLY A 172 1.64 13.08 4.02
N THR A 173 2.95 12.79 4.14
CA THR A 173 3.46 11.43 4.07
C THR A 173 3.77 10.83 5.44
N GLY A 174 2.87 11.12 6.40
CA GLY A 174 2.82 10.51 7.72
C GLY A 174 3.56 11.28 8.83
N GLY A 175 4.10 12.47 8.54
CA GLY A 175 4.93 13.22 9.49
C GLY A 175 4.21 13.57 10.78
N LEU A 176 3.05 14.22 10.70
CA LEU A 176 2.30 14.62 11.89
C LEU A 176 1.92 13.43 12.78
N THR A 177 1.40 12.37 12.18
CA THR A 177 0.99 11.17 12.92
C THR A 177 2.18 10.47 13.57
N ARG A 178 3.30 10.32 12.82
CA ARG A 178 4.49 9.67 13.40
C ARG A 178 5.13 10.47 14.51
N LEU A 179 5.07 11.80 14.49
CA LEU A 179 5.55 12.62 15.61
C LEU A 179 4.80 12.30 16.91
N THR A 180 3.48 12.27 16.86
CA THR A 180 2.64 12.08 18.06
C THR A 180 2.48 10.61 18.42
N ASP A 181 2.11 9.78 17.46
CA ASP A 181 1.68 8.40 17.73
C ASP A 181 2.84 7.41 17.82
N LYS A 182 3.91 7.60 17.03
CA LYS A 182 5.09 6.74 17.04
C LYS A 182 6.17 7.26 17.98
N ARG A 183 6.61 8.51 17.79
CA ARG A 183 7.69 9.13 18.56
C ARG A 183 7.25 9.63 19.93
N LYS A 184 5.95 9.76 20.17
CA LYS A 184 5.37 10.29 21.42
C LYS A 184 5.93 11.68 21.75
N VAL A 185 6.13 12.51 20.73
CA VAL A 185 6.49 13.91 20.91
C VAL A 185 5.33 14.63 21.59
N ARG A 186 5.63 15.44 22.58
CA ARG A 186 4.62 16.24 23.25
C ARG A 186 3.96 17.22 22.26
N ARG A 187 2.63 17.32 22.30
CA ARG A 187 1.82 18.04 21.30
C ARG A 187 2.27 19.49 21.05
N ASP A 188 2.56 20.24 22.09
CA ASP A 188 3.04 21.63 21.99
C ASP A 188 4.43 21.75 21.32
N LEU A 189 5.32 20.76 21.53
CA LEU A 189 6.60 20.71 20.84
C LEU A 189 6.42 20.30 19.37
N ALA A 190 5.46 19.41 19.06
CA ALA A 190 5.13 19.04 17.69
C ALA A 190 4.55 20.25 16.93
N ASP A 191 3.65 21.04 17.57
CA ASP A 191 3.11 22.27 17.01
C ASP A 191 4.22 23.28 16.70
N LEU A 192 5.07 23.58 17.69
CA LEU A 192 6.23 24.47 17.52
C LEU A 192 7.14 24.00 16.37
N PHE A 193 7.41 22.70 16.30
CA PHE A 193 8.28 22.12 15.29
C PHE A 193 7.69 22.24 13.86
N CYS A 194 6.39 21.98 13.71
CA CYS A 194 5.71 22.05 12.41
C CYS A 194 5.42 23.48 11.94
N THR A 195 5.57 24.48 12.81
CA THR A 195 5.41 25.90 12.47
C THR A 195 6.74 26.66 12.37
N LYS A 196 7.87 25.96 12.61
CA LYS A 196 9.21 26.52 12.51
C LYS A 196 9.95 25.98 11.30
N ALA A 197 10.17 26.82 10.28
CA ALA A 197 10.77 26.41 9.02
C ALA A 197 12.22 25.85 9.16
N GLU A 198 13.02 26.40 10.08
CA GLU A 198 14.40 25.99 10.32
C GLU A 198 14.51 24.64 11.03
N GLY A 199 13.45 24.16 11.65
CA GLY A 199 13.42 22.90 12.40
C GLY A 199 14.31 22.93 13.66
N PHE A 200 14.77 21.75 14.08
CA PHE A 200 15.58 21.56 15.28
C PHE A 200 16.93 20.90 14.95
N LYS A 201 18.01 21.46 15.50
CA LYS A 201 19.35 20.87 15.48
C LYS A 201 19.48 19.79 16.56
N ALA A 202 20.61 19.06 16.54
CA ALA A 202 20.84 17.86 17.34
C ALA A 202 20.41 17.99 18.82
N ARG A 203 20.81 19.04 19.52
CA ARG A 203 20.47 19.24 20.94
C ARG A 203 18.97 19.31 21.20
N ASP A 204 18.26 20.14 20.42
CA ASP A 204 16.83 20.36 20.64
C ASP A 204 16.01 19.21 20.07
N ALA A 205 16.48 18.58 18.99
CA ALA A 205 15.89 17.39 18.41
C ALA A 205 15.93 16.19 19.38
N LEU A 206 17.07 15.96 20.05
CA LEU A 206 17.21 14.94 21.09
C LEU A 206 16.29 15.21 22.28
N LYS A 207 16.30 16.45 22.80
CA LYS A 207 15.47 16.83 23.95
C LYS A 207 13.98 16.63 23.69
N GLY A 208 13.54 16.86 22.46
CA GLY A 208 12.14 16.74 22.05
C GLY A 208 11.74 15.36 21.54
N ARG A 209 12.63 14.36 21.50
CA ARG A 209 12.41 13.00 20.93
C ARG A 209 12.22 12.99 19.41
N PHE A 210 12.66 14.03 18.70
CA PHE A 210 12.61 14.04 17.23
C PHE A 210 13.67 13.10 16.62
N VAL A 211 14.76 12.84 17.32
CA VAL A 211 15.79 11.86 16.98
C VAL A 211 16.14 11.00 18.19
N ASP A 212 16.74 9.82 17.98
CA ASP A 212 17.14 8.88 19.04
C ASP A 212 18.57 9.11 19.51
N GLY A 213 19.41 9.67 18.63
CA GLY A 213 20.80 9.97 18.96
C GLY A 213 21.41 11.01 18.04
N ALA A 214 22.58 11.48 18.43
CA ALA A 214 23.39 12.36 17.61
C ALA A 214 24.88 12.06 17.79
N PHE A 215 25.65 12.17 16.71
CA PHE A 215 27.10 11.99 16.73
C PHE A 215 27.80 13.20 16.11
N PRO A 216 28.89 13.68 16.73
CA PRO A 216 29.73 14.67 16.09
C PRO A 216 30.23 14.19 14.73
N ARG A 217 30.40 15.11 13.77
CA ARG A 217 30.85 14.75 12.41
C ARG A 217 32.15 13.93 12.40
N SER A 218 33.06 14.20 13.32
CA SER A 218 34.32 13.45 13.45
C SER A 218 34.16 11.99 13.87
N ARG A 219 33.01 11.63 14.49
CA ARG A 219 32.70 10.27 14.95
C ARG A 219 31.48 9.71 14.25
N TRP A 220 31.01 10.37 13.21
CA TRP A 220 29.76 10.02 12.53
C TRP A 220 29.75 8.59 11.98
N ALA A 221 30.74 8.25 11.16
CA ALA A 221 30.81 6.93 10.51
C ALA A 221 30.93 5.79 11.54
N GLU A 222 31.79 5.98 12.55
CA GLU A 222 31.98 5.01 13.64
C GLU A 222 30.69 4.84 14.46
N GLY A 223 30.04 5.96 14.83
CA GLY A 223 28.81 5.95 15.61
C GLY A 223 27.66 5.24 14.88
N VAL A 224 27.44 5.55 13.61
CA VAL A 224 26.39 4.90 12.78
C VAL A 224 26.68 3.40 12.62
N LYS A 225 27.92 3.03 12.30
CA LYS A 225 28.33 1.62 12.21
C LYS A 225 28.13 0.88 13.53
N GLY A 226 28.50 1.51 14.65
CA GLY A 226 28.34 0.93 15.99
C GLY A 226 26.87 0.64 16.33
N VAL A 227 25.94 1.58 16.10
CA VAL A 227 24.52 1.36 16.38
C VAL A 227 23.91 0.31 15.46
N ALA A 228 24.30 0.29 14.16
CA ALA A 228 23.81 -0.71 13.22
C ALA A 228 24.22 -2.13 13.61
N LEU A 229 25.50 -2.34 13.93
CA LEU A 229 26.01 -3.64 14.39
C LEU A 229 25.38 -4.07 15.73
N ALA A 230 25.22 -3.13 16.67
CA ALA A 230 24.56 -3.41 17.95
C ALA A 230 23.07 -3.76 17.78
N ALA A 231 22.39 -3.20 16.79
CA ALA A 231 21.05 -3.57 16.44
C ALA A 231 20.98 -4.97 15.80
N ALA A 232 21.86 -5.26 14.83
CA ALA A 232 21.92 -6.56 14.16
C ALA A 232 22.18 -7.71 15.13
N ALA A 233 23.09 -7.51 16.09
CA ALA A 233 23.42 -8.52 17.12
C ALA A 233 22.24 -8.93 18.01
N LYS A 234 21.17 -8.14 18.08
CA LYS A 234 19.96 -8.42 18.88
C LYS A 234 18.87 -9.16 18.11
N LEU A 235 19.01 -9.24 16.80
CA LEU A 235 17.98 -9.79 15.92
C LEU A 235 18.33 -11.23 15.50
N GLN A 236 17.30 -12.07 15.44
CA GLN A 236 17.39 -13.40 14.86
C GLN A 236 17.15 -13.32 13.35
N GLY A 237 17.67 -14.26 12.60
CA GLY A 237 17.46 -14.35 11.16
C GLY A 237 18.43 -15.32 10.49
N PRO A 238 18.32 -15.51 9.17
CA PRO A 238 19.23 -16.35 8.40
C PRO A 238 20.70 -15.89 8.53
N ALA A 239 21.61 -16.83 8.41
CA ALA A 239 23.05 -16.55 8.48
C ALA A 239 23.53 -15.82 7.21
N VAL A 240 24.65 -15.09 7.34
CA VAL A 240 25.35 -14.52 6.19
C VAL A 240 25.69 -15.63 5.18
N GLY A 241 25.37 -15.37 3.89
CA GLY A 241 25.53 -16.37 2.81
C GLY A 241 24.33 -17.29 2.61
N SER A 242 23.24 -17.14 3.38
CA SER A 242 21.98 -17.83 3.10
C SER A 242 21.45 -17.44 1.73
N LYS A 243 20.92 -18.43 1.00
CA LYS A 243 20.39 -18.22 -0.34
C LYS A 243 19.07 -17.47 -0.28
N GLY A 244 19.00 -16.33 -0.95
CA GLY A 244 17.77 -15.58 -1.19
C GLY A 244 17.02 -16.01 -2.45
N VAL A 245 15.89 -15.38 -2.70
CA VAL A 245 15.07 -15.55 -3.90
C VAL A 245 15.19 -14.32 -4.78
N THR A 246 15.77 -14.49 -5.97
CA THR A 246 15.88 -13.40 -6.96
C THR A 246 14.50 -13.01 -7.47
N LEU A 247 14.17 -11.73 -7.41
CA LEU A 247 12.93 -11.18 -7.96
C LEU A 247 13.13 -10.81 -9.44
N ASN A 248 12.71 -11.71 -10.33
CA ASN A 248 12.77 -11.48 -11.76
C ASN A 248 11.74 -10.44 -12.23
N PRO A 249 11.93 -9.80 -13.41
CA PRO A 249 10.95 -8.93 -14.03
C PRO A 249 9.60 -9.65 -14.20
N LEU A 250 8.51 -8.94 -13.89
CA LEU A 250 7.17 -9.47 -14.08
C LEU A 250 6.82 -9.56 -15.56
N LYS A 251 6.18 -10.66 -15.96
CA LYS A 251 5.73 -10.89 -17.34
C LYS A 251 4.30 -10.41 -17.54
N ILE A 252 4.04 -9.14 -17.22
CA ILE A 252 2.75 -8.50 -17.50
C ILE A 252 2.88 -7.72 -18.81
N SER A 253 2.00 -7.98 -19.76
CA SER A 253 1.98 -7.31 -21.05
C SER A 253 0.67 -6.57 -21.28
N ALA A 254 0.76 -5.44 -21.97
CA ALA A 254 -0.41 -4.77 -22.48
C ALA A 254 -1.06 -5.62 -23.60
N VAL A 255 -2.36 -5.84 -23.50
CA VAL A 255 -3.17 -6.52 -24.49
C VAL A 255 -4.28 -5.59 -24.96
N LYS A 256 -5.00 -5.96 -26.02
CA LYS A 256 -6.14 -5.15 -26.49
C LYS A 256 -7.18 -5.02 -25.38
N GLY A 257 -7.35 -3.81 -24.86
CA GLY A 257 -8.33 -3.49 -23.82
C GLY A 257 -7.96 -4.00 -22.43
N GLY A 258 -6.66 -4.13 -22.08
CA GLY A 258 -6.28 -4.55 -20.75
C GLY A 258 -4.81 -4.92 -20.57
N LEU A 259 -4.55 -5.69 -19.51
CA LEU A 259 -3.25 -6.24 -19.16
C LEU A 259 -3.38 -7.74 -18.92
N ALA A 260 -2.38 -8.51 -19.28
CA ALA A 260 -2.32 -9.95 -19.03
C ALA A 260 -0.97 -10.34 -18.43
N GLY A 261 -1.03 -10.97 -17.26
CA GLY A 261 0.04 -11.71 -16.61
C GLY A 261 -0.24 -13.21 -16.64
N GLU A 262 0.59 -13.99 -15.98
CA GLU A 262 0.42 -15.44 -15.84
C GLU A 262 -0.73 -15.75 -14.87
N HIS A 263 -0.76 -15.04 -13.74
CA HIS A 263 -1.72 -15.26 -12.65
C HIS A 263 -2.78 -14.17 -12.55
N VAL A 264 -2.51 -12.96 -13.05
CA VAL A 264 -3.43 -11.83 -12.92
C VAL A 264 -3.64 -11.18 -14.28
N SER A 265 -4.91 -10.95 -14.61
CA SER A 265 -5.30 -10.19 -15.79
C SER A 265 -6.32 -9.13 -15.44
N VAL A 266 -6.39 -8.08 -16.23
CA VAL A 266 -7.42 -7.05 -16.13
C VAL A 266 -7.88 -6.64 -17.51
N THR A 267 -9.20 -6.57 -17.69
CA THR A 267 -9.83 -6.04 -18.91
C THR A 267 -10.50 -4.71 -18.59
N PHE A 268 -10.41 -3.76 -19.52
CA PHE A 268 -10.93 -2.40 -19.38
C PHE A 268 -12.19 -2.22 -20.21
N ASP A 269 -13.20 -1.64 -19.60
CA ASP A 269 -14.36 -1.06 -20.25
C ASP A 269 -14.37 0.46 -19.97
N ASP A 270 -13.72 1.21 -20.86
CA ASP A 270 -13.62 2.67 -20.73
C ASP A 270 -14.99 3.36 -20.84
N ALA A 271 -15.92 2.81 -21.64
CA ALA A 271 -17.27 3.34 -21.79
C ALA A 271 -18.09 3.16 -20.51
N GLY A 272 -18.02 1.99 -19.89
CA GLY A 272 -18.63 1.69 -18.60
C GLY A 272 -17.84 2.22 -17.41
N ARG A 273 -16.61 2.71 -17.62
CA ARG A 273 -15.68 3.14 -16.55
C ARG A 273 -15.40 2.03 -15.53
N THR A 274 -15.34 0.79 -16.02
CA THR A 274 -15.11 -0.40 -15.20
C THR A 274 -13.87 -1.15 -15.62
N ALA A 275 -13.32 -1.94 -14.72
CA ALA A 275 -12.28 -2.89 -15.03
C ALA A 275 -12.61 -4.23 -14.38
N THR A 276 -12.41 -5.33 -15.10
CA THR A 276 -12.57 -6.68 -14.55
C THR A 276 -11.19 -7.26 -14.26
N LEU A 277 -10.90 -7.42 -12.98
CA LEU A 277 -9.68 -8.03 -12.46
C LEU A 277 -9.93 -9.52 -12.20
N THR A 278 -9.13 -10.38 -12.83
CA THR A 278 -9.17 -11.82 -12.61
C THR A 278 -7.87 -12.30 -11.99
N VAL A 279 -7.96 -12.98 -10.85
CA VAL A 279 -6.82 -13.62 -10.16
C VAL A 279 -6.99 -15.14 -10.23
N LYS A 280 -5.98 -15.82 -10.79
CA LYS A 280 -5.98 -17.27 -10.90
C LYS A 280 -5.39 -17.91 -9.66
N GLY A 281 -6.06 -18.90 -9.13
CA GLY A 281 -5.58 -19.75 -8.06
C GLY A 281 -4.39 -20.63 -8.50
N PRO A 282 -3.73 -21.29 -7.54
CA PRO A 282 -2.62 -22.19 -7.84
C PRO A 282 -3.08 -23.42 -8.61
N THR A 283 -2.22 -23.87 -9.53
CA THR A 283 -2.43 -25.10 -10.33
C THR A 283 -1.50 -26.23 -9.93
N THR A 284 -0.58 -25.97 -9.00
CA THR A 284 0.43 -26.93 -8.52
C THR A 284 0.26 -27.15 -7.01
N ALA A 285 0.67 -28.31 -6.53
CA ALA A 285 0.70 -28.60 -5.11
C ALA A 285 1.60 -27.62 -4.35
N PRO A 286 1.24 -27.26 -3.11
CA PRO A 286 2.05 -26.38 -2.29
C PRO A 286 3.36 -27.04 -1.86
N PRO A 287 4.42 -26.25 -1.57
CA PRO A 287 5.66 -26.76 -1.02
C PRO A 287 5.45 -27.22 0.44
N THR A 288 6.06 -28.36 0.80
CA THR A 288 5.96 -28.93 2.14
C THR A 288 7.19 -28.66 3.01
N THR A 289 8.27 -28.10 2.43
CA THR A 289 9.49 -27.73 3.15
C THR A 289 9.99 -26.35 2.73
N HIS A 290 10.84 -25.74 3.57
CA HIS A 290 11.49 -24.47 3.23
C HIS A 290 12.32 -24.58 1.94
N GLU A 291 13.05 -25.68 1.75
CA GLU A 291 13.89 -25.92 0.57
C GLU A 291 13.03 -26.05 -0.70
N ALA A 292 11.86 -26.70 -0.59
CA ALA A 292 10.93 -26.81 -1.72
C ALA A 292 10.36 -25.42 -2.10
N LEU A 293 9.99 -24.59 -1.13
CA LEU A 293 9.56 -23.21 -1.37
C LEU A 293 10.68 -22.38 -1.99
N LEU A 294 11.90 -22.49 -1.45
CA LEU A 294 13.08 -21.81 -1.97
C LEU A 294 13.43 -22.24 -3.40
N ALA A 295 13.22 -23.51 -3.74
CA ALA A 295 13.45 -24.02 -5.09
C ALA A 295 12.47 -23.47 -6.13
N LEU A 296 11.22 -23.19 -5.73
CA LEU A 296 10.24 -22.51 -6.60
C LEU A 296 10.64 -21.05 -6.88
N GLY A 297 11.36 -20.43 -5.94
CA GLY A 297 11.81 -19.04 -6.08
C GLY A 297 10.63 -18.07 -6.19
N ASP A 298 10.80 -17.02 -7.00
CA ASP A 298 9.74 -16.02 -7.26
C ASP A 298 8.63 -16.54 -8.20
N GLY A 299 8.79 -17.75 -8.76
CA GLY A 299 7.76 -18.49 -9.47
C GLY A 299 6.76 -19.21 -8.54
N ALA A 300 6.98 -19.25 -7.22
CA ALA A 300 5.97 -19.73 -6.28
C ALA A 300 4.66 -18.93 -6.45
N TRP A 301 3.54 -19.63 -6.64
CA TRP A 301 2.26 -18.98 -6.93
C TRP A 301 1.94 -17.80 -6.00
N SER A 302 2.11 -17.98 -4.71
CA SER A 302 1.83 -16.96 -3.70
C SER A 302 2.73 -15.72 -3.79
N ILE A 303 3.92 -15.83 -4.38
CA ILE A 303 4.81 -14.70 -4.66
C ILE A 303 4.46 -14.09 -6.02
N ALA A 304 4.39 -14.92 -7.06
CA ALA A 304 4.16 -14.48 -8.44
C ALA A 304 2.80 -13.77 -8.59
N ALA A 305 1.72 -14.39 -8.12
CA ALA A 305 0.36 -13.85 -8.24
C ALA A 305 0.20 -12.53 -7.46
N PHE A 306 0.78 -12.42 -6.27
CA PHE A 306 0.64 -11.20 -5.48
C PHE A 306 1.56 -10.06 -5.95
N ARG A 307 2.70 -10.35 -6.54
CA ARG A 307 3.52 -9.35 -7.25
C ARG A 307 2.82 -8.84 -8.52
N GLU A 308 2.19 -9.73 -9.29
CA GLU A 308 1.37 -9.34 -10.45
C GLU A 308 0.15 -8.51 -10.03
N LEU A 309 -0.57 -8.91 -8.98
CA LEU A 309 -1.71 -8.17 -8.44
C LEU A 309 -1.29 -6.76 -8.00
N GLU A 310 -0.18 -6.65 -7.29
CA GLU A 310 0.35 -5.36 -6.85
C GLU A 310 0.70 -4.45 -8.03
N ARG A 311 1.32 -5.00 -9.09
CA ARG A 311 1.61 -4.26 -10.32
C ARG A 311 0.32 -3.76 -10.99
N VAL A 312 -0.72 -4.60 -11.09
CA VAL A 312 -2.01 -4.20 -11.67
C VAL A 312 -2.68 -3.09 -10.83
N ILE A 313 -2.58 -3.15 -9.50
CA ILE A 313 -3.07 -2.08 -8.62
C ILE A 313 -2.36 -0.74 -8.95
N PHE A 314 -1.05 -0.73 -9.13
CA PHE A 314 -0.31 0.48 -9.49
C PHE A 314 -0.71 1.01 -10.87
N GLU A 315 -0.80 0.13 -11.87
CA GLU A 315 -1.25 0.50 -13.22
C GLU A 315 -2.64 1.16 -13.19
N LEU A 316 -3.60 0.54 -12.51
CA LEU A 316 -4.94 1.10 -12.37
C LEU A 316 -4.92 2.48 -11.69
N ARG A 317 -4.15 2.64 -10.62
CA ARG A 317 -4.13 3.89 -9.82
C ARG A 317 -3.50 5.05 -10.56
N PHE A 318 -2.44 4.83 -11.32
CA PHE A 318 -1.65 5.90 -11.95
C PHE A 318 -1.97 6.09 -13.43
N ASN A 319 -2.26 5.01 -14.15
CA ASN A 319 -2.39 5.06 -15.60
C ASN A 319 -3.86 4.99 -16.08
N HIS A 320 -4.80 4.54 -15.23
CA HIS A 320 -6.21 4.41 -15.58
C HIS A 320 -7.14 5.08 -14.54
N PRO A 321 -7.00 6.40 -14.30
CA PRO A 321 -7.73 7.09 -13.23
C PRO A 321 -9.25 7.14 -13.45
N THR A 322 -9.74 6.98 -14.67
CA THR A 322 -11.18 7.01 -15.01
C THR A 322 -11.90 5.69 -14.79
N LEU A 323 -11.17 4.57 -14.67
CA LEU A 323 -11.76 3.27 -14.34
C LEU A 323 -12.12 3.26 -12.84
N GLY A 324 -13.35 3.62 -12.53
CA GLY A 324 -13.81 3.91 -11.16
C GLY A 324 -14.40 2.73 -10.41
N LEU A 325 -14.80 1.65 -11.10
CA LEU A 325 -15.36 0.42 -10.51
C LEU A 325 -14.54 -0.79 -10.96
N LEU A 326 -14.08 -1.56 -9.99
CA LEU A 326 -13.34 -2.80 -10.20
C LEU A 326 -14.24 -4.01 -9.91
N LEU A 327 -14.47 -4.85 -10.91
CA LEU A 327 -15.09 -6.16 -10.76
C LEU A 327 -14.00 -7.18 -10.48
N ILE A 328 -14.04 -7.84 -9.33
CA ILE A 328 -13.04 -8.79 -8.91
C ILE A 328 -13.56 -10.20 -9.11
N GLN A 329 -12.81 -10.98 -9.86
CA GLN A 329 -13.09 -12.39 -10.15
C GLN A 329 -11.87 -13.23 -9.81
N THR A 330 -12.09 -14.51 -9.58
CA THR A 330 -11.02 -15.49 -9.41
C THR A 330 -11.35 -16.73 -10.23
N GLU A 331 -10.33 -17.50 -10.60
CA GLU A 331 -10.48 -18.78 -11.32
C GLU A 331 -9.61 -19.83 -10.67
N GLY A 332 -10.06 -21.09 -10.59
CA GLY A 332 -9.26 -22.20 -10.11
C GLY A 332 -9.92 -23.01 -8.99
N ASP A 333 -9.09 -23.83 -8.34
CA ASP A 333 -9.53 -24.75 -7.29
C ASP A 333 -9.34 -24.15 -5.89
N GLN A 334 -10.42 -24.01 -5.16
CA GLN A 334 -10.44 -23.51 -3.79
C GLN A 334 -9.62 -24.37 -2.83
N ALA A 335 -9.63 -25.71 -3.02
CA ALA A 335 -8.86 -26.62 -2.17
C ALA A 335 -7.36 -26.40 -2.33
N GLN A 336 -6.90 -26.07 -3.54
CA GLN A 336 -5.51 -25.73 -3.79
C GLN A 336 -5.12 -24.40 -3.10
N VAL A 337 -5.99 -23.39 -3.11
CA VAL A 337 -5.74 -22.12 -2.41
C VAL A 337 -5.57 -22.36 -0.91
N LEU A 338 -6.49 -23.11 -0.28
CA LEU A 338 -6.43 -23.44 1.14
C LEU A 338 -5.17 -24.25 1.49
N ALA A 339 -4.80 -25.21 0.66
CA ALA A 339 -3.59 -26.01 0.86
C ALA A 339 -2.31 -25.13 0.81
N TRP A 340 -2.26 -24.14 -0.09
CA TRP A 340 -1.13 -23.19 -0.16
C TRP A 340 -1.07 -22.29 1.08
N ASP A 341 -2.21 -21.79 1.57
CA ASP A 341 -2.28 -20.96 2.78
C ASP A 341 -1.81 -21.76 4.01
N GLU A 342 -2.27 -23.00 4.15
CA GLU A 342 -1.88 -23.90 5.24
C GLU A 342 -0.39 -24.23 5.21
N ALA A 343 0.15 -24.53 4.03
CA ALA A 343 1.56 -24.81 3.85
C ALA A 343 2.43 -23.60 4.22
N LEU A 344 2.08 -22.40 3.75
CA LEU A 344 2.80 -21.18 4.11
C LEU A 344 2.73 -20.88 5.61
N ALA A 345 1.56 -21.06 6.23
CA ALA A 345 1.39 -20.85 7.66
C ALA A 345 2.23 -21.85 8.48
N SER A 346 2.24 -23.13 8.09
CA SER A 346 3.07 -24.16 8.74
C SER A 346 4.55 -23.85 8.61
N LEU A 347 5.02 -23.57 7.39
CA LEU A 347 6.42 -23.24 7.14
C LEU A 347 6.87 -21.97 7.90
N ALA A 348 6.02 -20.97 7.98
CA ALA A 348 6.31 -19.76 8.76
C ALA A 348 6.40 -20.06 10.26
N ALA A 349 5.52 -20.90 10.80
CA ALA A 349 5.55 -21.35 12.19
C ALA A 349 6.81 -22.18 12.52
N GLU A 350 7.34 -22.91 11.55
CA GLU A 350 8.61 -23.63 11.63
C GLU A 350 9.85 -22.72 11.46
N GLY A 351 9.65 -21.42 11.23
CA GLY A 351 10.74 -20.44 11.14
C GLY A 351 11.24 -20.17 9.71
N SER A 352 10.50 -20.58 8.69
CA SER A 352 10.83 -20.23 7.30
C SER A 352 10.67 -18.72 7.07
N TRP A 353 11.79 -18.03 6.90
CA TRP A 353 11.80 -16.60 6.57
C TRP A 353 11.07 -16.31 5.26
N LEU A 354 11.21 -17.18 4.26
CA LEU A 354 10.60 -17.00 2.95
C LEU A 354 9.07 -17.10 3.01
N ALA A 355 8.54 -18.08 3.77
CA ALA A 355 7.10 -18.19 4.00
C ALA A 355 6.56 -16.96 4.74
N THR A 356 7.28 -16.48 5.75
CA THR A 356 6.94 -15.25 6.49
C THR A 356 6.92 -14.04 5.57
N GLN A 357 7.95 -13.83 4.74
CA GLN A 357 7.98 -12.69 3.80
C GLN A 357 6.91 -12.80 2.71
N THR A 358 6.56 -14.02 2.30
CA THR A 358 5.46 -14.27 1.35
C THR A 358 4.11 -13.86 1.95
N ILE A 359 3.81 -14.26 3.18
CA ILE A 359 2.59 -13.83 3.90
C ILE A 359 2.58 -12.31 4.09
N CYS A 360 3.73 -11.69 4.37
CA CYS A 360 3.85 -10.23 4.46
C CYS A 360 3.58 -9.53 3.12
N LEU A 361 4.07 -10.09 2.00
CA LEU A 361 3.76 -9.59 0.66
C LEU A 361 2.25 -9.64 0.38
N GLN A 362 1.60 -10.78 0.64
CA GLN A 362 0.15 -10.94 0.49
C GLN A 362 -0.59 -9.90 1.34
N ARG A 363 -0.21 -9.73 2.61
CA ARG A 363 -0.78 -8.73 3.53
C ARG A 363 -0.63 -7.30 3.01
N ARG A 364 0.54 -6.93 2.49
CA ARG A 364 0.79 -5.58 1.91
C ARG A 364 -0.07 -5.34 0.68
N THR A 365 -0.14 -6.31 -0.22
CA THR A 365 -0.95 -6.21 -1.44
C THR A 365 -2.43 -6.07 -1.13
N LEU A 366 -2.96 -6.86 -0.19
CA LEU A 366 -4.34 -6.74 0.28
C LEU A 366 -4.64 -5.38 0.94
N ARG A 367 -3.71 -4.82 1.72
CA ARG A 367 -3.83 -3.46 2.27
C ARG A 367 -3.86 -2.38 1.18
N ARG A 368 -3.16 -2.58 0.06
CA ARG A 368 -3.24 -1.69 -1.10
C ARG A 368 -4.61 -1.76 -1.76
N MET A 369 -5.23 -2.95 -1.82
CA MET A 369 -6.62 -3.10 -2.25
C MET A 369 -7.58 -2.32 -1.35
N ASP A 370 -7.49 -2.48 -0.03
CA ASP A 370 -8.33 -1.72 0.93
C ASP A 370 -8.21 -0.21 0.73
N ASN A 371 -7.03 0.28 0.33
CA ASN A 371 -6.73 1.70 0.16
C ASN A 371 -7.00 2.23 -1.26
N MET A 372 -7.47 1.41 -2.18
CA MET A 372 -7.86 1.87 -3.52
C MET A 372 -9.05 2.82 -3.45
N SER A 373 -8.96 3.93 -4.19
CA SER A 373 -10.10 4.84 -4.39
C SER A 373 -10.97 4.40 -5.56
N ARG A 374 -11.21 3.11 -5.68
CA ARG A 374 -12.17 2.52 -6.61
C ARG A 374 -13.23 1.81 -5.82
N SER A 375 -14.46 1.88 -6.33
CA SER A 375 -15.48 0.92 -5.91
C SER A 375 -15.04 -0.48 -6.31
N MET A 376 -15.32 -1.46 -5.48
CA MET A 376 -14.93 -2.85 -5.72
C MET A 376 -16.15 -3.76 -5.54
N TYR A 377 -16.45 -4.57 -6.54
CA TYR A 377 -17.47 -5.60 -6.50
C TYR A 377 -16.83 -6.97 -6.74
N ALA A 378 -17.02 -7.89 -5.81
CA ALA A 378 -16.63 -9.29 -6.02
C ALA A 378 -17.75 -10.04 -6.74
N VAL A 379 -17.38 -10.80 -7.76
CA VAL A 379 -18.31 -11.53 -8.63
C VAL A 379 -17.95 -13.01 -8.58
N LEU A 380 -18.76 -13.78 -7.85
CA LEU A 380 -18.54 -15.20 -7.57
C LEU A 380 -19.44 -16.04 -8.49
N ARG A 381 -18.87 -16.59 -9.57
CA ARG A 381 -19.52 -17.52 -10.48
C ARG A 381 -18.93 -18.93 -10.31
N PRO A 382 -19.61 -20.01 -10.74
CA PRO A 382 -19.03 -21.34 -10.69
C PRO A 382 -17.64 -21.41 -11.32
N GLY A 383 -16.72 -22.12 -10.65
CA GLY A 383 -15.32 -22.21 -11.05
C GLY A 383 -14.40 -21.12 -10.46
N HIS A 384 -14.92 -20.25 -9.62
CA HIS A 384 -14.11 -19.29 -8.89
C HIS A 384 -13.24 -19.96 -7.81
N ALA A 385 -12.13 -19.30 -7.46
CA ALA A 385 -11.18 -19.74 -6.43
C ALA A 385 -11.25 -18.89 -5.14
N PHE A 386 -12.39 -18.27 -4.83
CA PHE A 386 -12.56 -17.49 -3.61
C PHE A 386 -12.57 -18.40 -2.38
N ALA A 387 -11.39 -18.64 -1.84
CA ALA A 387 -11.14 -19.35 -0.59
C ALA A 387 -9.89 -18.77 0.07
N GLY A 388 -9.73 -18.91 1.37
CA GLY A 388 -8.54 -18.48 2.09
C GLY A 388 -8.08 -17.06 1.69
N VAL A 389 -6.81 -16.91 1.30
CA VAL A 389 -6.24 -15.60 0.90
C VAL A 389 -6.96 -14.93 -0.29
N LEU A 390 -7.49 -15.70 -1.24
CA LEU A 390 -8.26 -15.12 -2.35
C LEU A 390 -9.65 -14.68 -1.92
N PHE A 391 -10.24 -15.25 -0.87
CA PHE A 391 -11.49 -14.76 -0.31
C PHE A 391 -11.33 -13.40 0.37
N GLU A 392 -10.12 -13.05 0.83
CA GLU A 392 -9.84 -11.70 1.33
C GLU A 392 -10.15 -10.61 0.29
N LEU A 393 -10.00 -10.91 -1.01
CA LEU A 393 -10.38 -9.98 -2.09
C LEU A 393 -11.89 -9.76 -2.14
N ALA A 394 -12.69 -10.81 -1.90
CA ALA A 394 -14.15 -10.69 -1.86
C ALA A 394 -14.63 -9.91 -0.63
N VAL A 395 -14.04 -10.15 0.54
CA VAL A 395 -14.39 -9.43 1.77
C VAL A 395 -13.90 -7.99 1.76
N SER A 396 -12.84 -7.67 1.00
CA SER A 396 -12.38 -6.28 0.80
C SER A 396 -13.29 -5.48 -0.12
N ALA A 397 -14.10 -6.14 -0.94
CA ALA A 397 -15.02 -5.49 -1.87
C ALA A 397 -16.15 -4.74 -1.15
N ASP A 398 -16.61 -3.64 -1.74
CA ASP A 398 -17.74 -2.85 -1.21
C ASP A 398 -19.07 -3.60 -1.32
N ARG A 399 -19.20 -4.46 -2.35
CA ARG A 399 -20.29 -5.42 -2.51
C ARG A 399 -19.76 -6.72 -3.10
N SER A 400 -20.45 -7.81 -2.81
CA SER A 400 -20.15 -9.13 -3.37
C SER A 400 -21.43 -9.82 -3.84
N PHE A 401 -21.39 -10.36 -5.04
CA PHE A 401 -22.49 -11.06 -5.71
C PHE A 401 -22.07 -12.50 -5.93
N MET A 402 -22.86 -13.45 -5.49
CA MET A 402 -22.61 -14.87 -5.67
C MET A 402 -23.81 -15.51 -6.36
N LEU A 403 -23.58 -16.12 -7.52
CA LEU A 403 -24.66 -16.77 -8.25
C LEU A 403 -25.18 -17.97 -7.43
N ALA A 404 -26.46 -17.95 -7.08
CA ALA A 404 -27.13 -19.11 -6.54
C ALA A 404 -27.51 -20.06 -7.70
N ASP A 405 -26.83 -21.20 -7.76
CA ASP A 405 -27.07 -22.23 -8.77
C ASP A 405 -27.95 -23.34 -8.20
N ASP A 406 -28.84 -23.89 -9.04
CA ASP A 406 -29.82 -24.91 -8.63
C ASP A 406 -29.19 -26.17 -8.01
N ASP A 407 -27.94 -26.48 -8.39
CA ASP A 407 -27.21 -27.64 -7.91
C ASP A 407 -26.40 -27.36 -6.61
N GLY A 408 -26.37 -26.12 -6.11
CA GLY A 408 -25.60 -25.69 -4.94
C GLY A 408 -24.07 -25.90 -5.07
N LYS A 409 -23.55 -25.96 -6.31
CA LYS A 409 -22.13 -26.20 -6.59
C LYS A 409 -21.31 -24.95 -6.46
N ASN A 410 -21.92 -23.78 -6.69
CA ASN A 410 -21.27 -22.50 -6.48
C ASN A 410 -21.15 -22.26 -4.97
N SER A 411 -19.96 -22.48 -4.43
CA SER A 411 -19.70 -22.40 -2.99
C SER A 411 -18.39 -21.71 -2.73
N LEU A 412 -18.25 -21.08 -1.56
CA LEU A 412 -16.99 -20.51 -1.07
C LEU A 412 -16.47 -21.30 0.13
N ARG A 413 -15.19 -21.13 0.45
CA ARG A 413 -14.56 -21.75 1.63
C ARG A 413 -13.73 -20.75 2.40
N LEU A 414 -13.88 -20.80 3.71
CA LEU A 414 -13.02 -20.10 4.65
C LEU A 414 -11.82 -20.98 5.04
N GLY A 415 -10.73 -20.35 5.40
CA GLY A 415 -9.56 -21.00 5.94
C GLY A 415 -9.00 -20.23 7.15
N PRO A 416 -8.10 -20.83 7.95
CA PRO A 416 -7.51 -20.19 9.13
C PRO A 416 -6.85 -18.83 8.82
N ALA A 417 -6.36 -18.65 7.59
CA ALA A 417 -5.75 -17.39 7.14
C ALA A 417 -6.71 -16.19 7.21
N ASN A 418 -8.03 -16.38 7.04
CA ASN A 418 -9.04 -15.33 7.10
C ASN A 418 -9.25 -14.75 8.51
N PHE A 419 -8.80 -15.46 9.54
CA PHE A 419 -9.07 -15.07 10.93
C PHE A 419 -7.88 -14.40 11.64
N GLY A 420 -6.73 -14.20 10.96
CA GLY A 420 -5.59 -13.54 11.60
C GLY A 420 -4.40 -13.19 10.73
N ALA A 421 -4.16 -13.88 9.59
CA ALA A 421 -2.93 -13.73 8.80
C ALA A 421 -2.83 -12.36 8.09
N PHE A 422 -3.95 -11.77 7.72
CA PHE A 422 -4.00 -10.59 6.86
C PHE A 422 -4.71 -9.38 7.48
N PRO A 423 -4.24 -8.84 8.62
CA PRO A 423 -4.87 -7.68 9.23
C PRO A 423 -4.80 -6.46 8.29
N MET A 424 -5.88 -5.71 8.25
CA MET A 424 -5.98 -4.40 7.60
C MET A 424 -5.08 -3.37 8.31
N MET A 425 -5.02 -2.13 7.78
CA MET A 425 -4.20 -1.05 8.37
C MET A 425 -4.62 -0.68 9.80
N ASN A 426 -5.89 -0.92 10.17
CA ASN A 426 -6.41 -0.68 11.52
C ASN A 426 -6.17 -1.86 12.50
N GLY A 427 -5.42 -2.88 12.09
CA GLY A 427 -5.08 -4.06 12.90
C GLY A 427 -6.18 -5.10 13.03
N ARG A 428 -7.31 -4.96 12.34
CA ARG A 428 -8.43 -5.91 12.33
C ARG A 428 -8.39 -6.77 11.08
N THR A 429 -8.93 -7.99 11.14
CA THR A 429 -9.22 -8.75 9.91
C THR A 429 -10.40 -8.13 9.17
N ARG A 430 -10.54 -8.40 7.87
CA ARG A 430 -11.68 -7.92 7.08
C ARG A 430 -12.99 -8.48 7.57
N LEU A 431 -13.01 -9.73 8.06
CA LEU A 431 -14.17 -10.32 8.73
C LEU A 431 -14.53 -9.58 10.03
N GLN A 432 -13.54 -9.21 10.87
CA GLN A 432 -13.79 -8.40 12.06
C GLN A 432 -14.33 -7.00 11.74
N VAL A 433 -13.98 -6.45 10.59
CA VAL A 433 -14.53 -5.17 10.10
C VAL A 433 -15.95 -5.37 9.59
N ARG A 434 -16.20 -6.40 8.81
CA ARG A 434 -17.53 -6.74 8.26
C ARG A 434 -18.55 -6.99 9.35
N TYR A 435 -18.18 -7.74 10.39
CA TYR A 435 -19.02 -8.06 11.54
C TYR A 435 -18.69 -7.22 12.77
N TYR A 436 -18.36 -5.93 12.58
CA TYR A 436 -17.95 -5.07 13.68
C TYR A 436 -18.97 -4.96 14.82
N GLY A 437 -20.26 -4.96 14.49
CA GLY A 437 -21.38 -5.01 15.46
C GLY A 437 -21.69 -6.38 16.03
N GLU A 438 -21.14 -7.44 15.44
CA GLU A 438 -21.47 -8.84 15.74
C GLU A 438 -20.19 -9.70 15.92
N PRO A 439 -19.31 -9.39 16.91
CA PRO A 439 -17.99 -10.04 17.02
C PRO A 439 -18.07 -11.55 17.24
N LYS A 440 -19.17 -12.08 17.77
CA LYS A 440 -19.39 -13.52 17.95
C LYS A 440 -19.53 -14.26 16.61
N LYS A 441 -20.07 -13.59 15.60
CA LYS A 441 -20.24 -14.14 14.25
C LYS A 441 -18.90 -14.57 13.64
N VAL A 442 -17.82 -13.84 13.91
CA VAL A 442 -16.48 -14.20 13.43
C VAL A 442 -16.06 -15.57 13.98
N ALA A 443 -16.28 -15.84 15.28
CA ALA A 443 -15.97 -17.14 15.88
C ALA A 443 -16.89 -18.27 15.38
N GLU A 444 -18.15 -17.96 15.09
CA GLU A 444 -19.09 -18.91 14.47
C GLU A 444 -18.64 -19.30 13.07
N LEU A 445 -18.19 -18.33 12.27
CA LEU A 445 -17.65 -18.56 10.92
C LEU A 445 -16.34 -19.36 10.94
N GLU A 446 -15.48 -19.12 11.93
CA GLU A 446 -14.21 -19.86 12.10
C GLU A 446 -14.44 -21.37 12.34
N ALA A 447 -15.59 -21.73 12.91
CA ALA A 447 -15.98 -23.12 13.13
C ALA A 447 -16.55 -23.84 11.89
N ILE A 448 -16.80 -23.11 10.78
CA ILE A 448 -17.31 -23.68 9.53
C ILE A 448 -16.12 -24.16 8.69
N HIS A 449 -16.05 -25.47 8.44
CA HIS A 449 -14.98 -26.08 7.66
C HIS A 449 -15.45 -26.58 6.29
N GLU A 450 -16.77 -26.66 6.12
CA GLU A 450 -17.43 -27.14 4.90
C GLU A 450 -17.48 -26.02 3.85
N ALA A 451 -17.87 -26.40 2.64
CA ALA A 451 -18.20 -25.44 1.60
C ALA A 451 -19.52 -24.73 1.95
N ILE A 452 -19.56 -23.43 1.77
CA ILE A 452 -20.70 -22.56 2.06
C ILE A 452 -21.38 -22.23 0.74
N THR A 453 -22.64 -22.63 0.56
CA THR A 453 -23.41 -22.34 -0.66
C THR A 453 -23.67 -20.84 -0.82
N ALA A 454 -24.22 -20.44 -1.97
CA ALA A 454 -24.54 -19.04 -2.21
C ALA A 454 -25.59 -18.50 -1.24
N GLU A 455 -26.61 -19.30 -0.99
CA GLU A 455 -27.70 -18.97 -0.05
C GLU A 455 -27.18 -18.85 1.38
N ASP A 456 -26.42 -19.85 1.84
CA ASP A 456 -25.80 -19.83 3.18
C ASP A 456 -24.82 -18.65 3.32
N ALA A 457 -24.06 -18.34 2.27
CA ALA A 457 -23.13 -17.20 2.27
C ALA A 457 -23.89 -15.86 2.40
N ALA A 458 -25.05 -15.72 1.78
CA ALA A 458 -25.91 -14.56 1.93
C ALA A 458 -26.56 -14.52 3.34
N GLU A 459 -27.07 -15.65 3.85
CA GLU A 459 -27.62 -15.73 5.21
C GLU A 459 -26.58 -15.42 6.28
N HIS A 460 -25.38 -15.92 6.11
CA HIS A 460 -24.25 -15.59 6.99
C HIS A 460 -23.76 -14.14 6.81
N GLY A 461 -24.12 -13.45 5.72
CA GLY A 461 -23.62 -12.10 5.40
C GLY A 461 -22.19 -12.09 4.84
N LEU A 462 -21.67 -13.21 4.35
CA LEU A 462 -20.38 -13.33 3.68
C LEU A 462 -20.40 -12.70 2.29
N VAL A 463 -21.54 -12.72 1.63
CA VAL A 463 -21.81 -12.00 0.38
C VAL A 463 -22.96 -11.01 0.56
N THR A 464 -23.02 -10.00 -0.32
CA THR A 464 -24.05 -8.95 -0.26
C THR A 464 -25.37 -9.44 -0.83
N SER A 465 -25.29 -10.22 -1.92
CA SER A 465 -26.47 -10.74 -2.64
C SER A 465 -26.13 -12.10 -3.27
N ALA A 466 -27.14 -12.96 -3.34
CA ALA A 466 -27.05 -14.27 -3.98
C ALA A 466 -28.23 -14.44 -4.96
N PRO A 467 -28.26 -13.72 -6.09
CA PRO A 467 -29.31 -13.87 -7.10
C PRO A 467 -29.22 -15.22 -7.79
N ASP A 468 -30.37 -15.72 -8.20
CA ASP A 468 -30.49 -16.93 -9.03
C ASP A 468 -30.08 -16.67 -10.50
N GLU A 469 -30.07 -17.71 -11.32
CA GLU A 469 -29.69 -17.61 -12.73
C GLU A 469 -30.58 -16.66 -13.55
N ILE A 470 -31.81 -16.45 -13.15
CA ILE A 470 -32.76 -15.60 -13.87
C ILE A 470 -32.44 -14.12 -13.63
N ASP A 471 -32.17 -13.76 -12.39
CA ASP A 471 -31.97 -12.38 -11.97
C ASP A 471 -30.50 -11.94 -12.03
N TRP A 472 -29.55 -12.87 -12.15
CA TRP A 472 -28.11 -12.64 -12.04
C TRP A 472 -27.58 -11.51 -12.93
N ASP A 473 -27.83 -11.62 -14.24
CA ASP A 473 -27.23 -10.68 -15.20
C ASP A 473 -27.83 -9.27 -15.05
N ASP A 474 -29.12 -9.16 -14.77
CA ASP A 474 -29.80 -7.88 -14.58
C ASP A 474 -29.42 -7.22 -13.26
N GLU A 475 -29.37 -7.94 -12.15
CA GLU A 475 -29.00 -7.39 -10.85
C GLU A 475 -27.56 -6.87 -10.87
N LEU A 476 -26.63 -7.66 -11.39
CA LEU A 476 -25.22 -7.26 -11.50
C LEU A 476 -25.07 -6.05 -12.42
N ARG A 477 -25.68 -6.08 -13.62
CA ARG A 477 -25.62 -4.98 -14.59
C ARG A 477 -26.15 -3.68 -14.01
N ILE A 478 -27.34 -3.71 -13.41
CA ILE A 478 -27.97 -2.53 -12.80
C ILE A 478 -27.08 -1.97 -11.70
N SER A 479 -26.59 -2.83 -10.80
CA SER A 479 -25.70 -2.39 -9.70
C SER A 479 -24.40 -1.76 -10.20
N VAL A 480 -23.82 -2.28 -11.28
CA VAL A 480 -22.61 -1.75 -11.92
C VAL A 480 -22.87 -0.39 -12.57
N GLU A 481 -23.93 -0.28 -13.39
CA GLU A 481 -24.30 0.96 -14.07
C GLU A 481 -24.61 2.08 -13.08
N GLU A 482 -25.40 1.80 -12.05
CA GLU A 482 -25.72 2.75 -10.99
C GLU A 482 -24.44 3.24 -10.30
N ARG A 483 -23.57 2.31 -9.85
CA ARG A 483 -22.35 2.66 -9.12
C ARG A 483 -21.40 3.49 -9.98
N ALA A 484 -21.20 3.12 -11.25
CA ALA A 484 -20.35 3.83 -12.19
C ALA A 484 -20.88 5.22 -12.58
N SER A 485 -22.18 5.51 -12.35
CA SER A 485 -22.79 6.82 -12.65
C SER A 485 -22.64 7.85 -11.53
N LEU A 486 -22.29 7.42 -10.31
CA LEU A 486 -22.22 8.30 -9.14
C LEU A 486 -20.96 9.17 -9.13
N SER A 487 -20.99 10.28 -8.38
CA SER A 487 -19.84 11.16 -8.19
C SER A 487 -18.63 10.41 -7.65
N PRO A 488 -17.48 10.41 -8.38
CA PRO A 488 -16.27 9.70 -7.94
C PRO A 488 -15.69 10.27 -6.65
N ASP A 489 -15.81 11.59 -6.42
CA ASP A 489 -15.35 12.23 -5.18
C ASP A 489 -16.17 11.78 -3.97
N ALA A 490 -17.50 11.74 -4.10
CA ALA A 490 -18.40 11.30 -3.04
C ALA A 490 -18.20 9.81 -2.72
N LEU A 491 -18.06 8.95 -3.76
CA LEU A 491 -17.76 7.54 -3.57
C LEU A 491 -16.44 7.33 -2.85
N THR A 492 -15.38 8.02 -3.26
CA THR A 492 -14.06 7.93 -2.61
C THR A 492 -14.15 8.28 -1.11
N GLY A 493 -14.81 9.39 -0.76
CA GLY A 493 -14.99 9.79 0.63
C GLY A 493 -15.82 8.78 1.42
N MET A 494 -16.93 8.28 0.86
CA MET A 494 -17.78 7.28 1.48
C MET A 494 -17.01 5.97 1.74
N GLU A 495 -16.37 5.41 0.72
CA GLU A 495 -15.63 4.16 0.77
C GLU A 495 -14.52 4.22 1.83
N GLN A 496 -13.72 5.30 1.87
CA GLN A 496 -12.66 5.49 2.86
C GLN A 496 -13.21 5.59 4.30
N ASN A 497 -14.42 6.06 4.50
CA ASN A 497 -15.06 6.09 5.82
C ASN A 497 -15.66 4.74 6.21
N LEU A 498 -16.18 3.96 5.26
CA LEU A 498 -16.82 2.66 5.54
C LEU A 498 -15.83 1.51 5.70
N ARG A 499 -14.74 1.48 4.91
CA ARG A 499 -13.77 0.36 4.91
C ARG A 499 -12.97 0.23 6.21
N PHE A 500 -12.78 1.29 6.97
CA PHE A 500 -11.91 1.30 8.16
C PHE A 500 -12.70 1.62 9.43
N VAL A 501 -13.46 0.66 9.94
CA VAL A 501 -14.21 0.81 11.21
C VAL A 501 -13.38 0.36 12.41
N GLY A 502 -13.70 0.88 13.59
CA GLY A 502 -13.08 0.52 14.87
C GLY A 502 -11.82 1.32 15.19
N ALA A 503 -11.13 0.98 16.26
CA ALA A 503 -9.93 1.61 16.84
C ALA A 503 -10.07 3.09 17.26
N GLU A 504 -10.73 3.95 16.49
CA GLU A 504 -11.03 5.33 16.84
C GLU A 504 -12.40 5.45 17.52
N SER A 505 -12.61 6.46 18.38
CA SER A 505 -13.95 6.77 18.89
C SER A 505 -14.87 7.26 17.76
N CYS A 506 -16.19 7.15 17.95
CA CYS A 506 -17.17 7.68 17.00
C CYS A 506 -16.91 9.17 16.72
N ASP A 507 -16.69 9.95 17.77
CA ASP A 507 -16.48 11.40 17.66
C ASP A 507 -15.21 11.73 16.87
N THR A 508 -14.08 11.04 17.14
CA THR A 508 -12.85 11.28 16.38
C THR A 508 -12.99 10.87 14.91
N ARG A 509 -13.76 9.84 14.61
CA ARG A 509 -14.08 9.47 13.22
C ARG A 509 -14.94 10.51 12.52
N ILE A 510 -15.95 11.06 13.21
CA ILE A 510 -16.80 12.12 12.66
C ILE A 510 -15.96 13.36 12.37
N PHE A 511 -15.27 13.89 13.37
CA PHE A 511 -14.59 15.19 13.24
C PHE A 511 -13.21 15.10 12.58
N GLY A 512 -12.45 14.08 12.83
CA GLY A 512 -11.11 13.90 12.26
C GLY A 512 -11.06 13.25 10.88
N ARG A 513 -12.13 12.53 10.49
CA ARG A 513 -12.15 11.79 9.22
C ARG A 513 -13.33 12.19 8.33
N LEU A 514 -14.59 11.95 8.76
CA LEU A 514 -15.76 12.23 7.92
C LEU A 514 -15.86 13.72 7.57
N THR A 515 -15.70 14.61 8.55
CA THR A 515 -15.73 16.07 8.32
C THR A 515 -14.59 16.51 7.40
N ALA A 516 -13.40 15.94 7.51
CA ALA A 516 -12.28 16.25 6.63
C ALA A 516 -12.56 15.85 5.17
N TRP A 517 -13.12 14.65 4.94
CA TRP A 517 -13.57 14.22 3.62
C TRP A 517 -14.68 15.09 3.05
N GLN A 518 -15.69 15.42 3.87
CA GLN A 518 -16.79 16.28 3.44
C GLN A 518 -16.30 17.70 3.12
N ASN A 519 -15.37 18.24 3.90
CA ASN A 519 -14.75 19.53 3.62
C ASN A 519 -13.99 19.53 2.27
N TRP A 520 -13.27 18.44 1.96
CA TRP A 520 -12.62 18.26 0.67
C TRP A 520 -13.64 18.18 -0.47
N ILE A 521 -14.73 17.39 -0.32
CA ILE A 521 -15.78 17.23 -1.33
C ILE A 521 -16.46 18.55 -1.65
N PHE A 522 -16.73 19.40 -0.64
CA PHE A 522 -17.36 20.72 -0.84
C PHE A 522 -16.53 21.71 -1.67
N GLN A 523 -15.28 21.42 -1.97
CA GLN A 523 -14.45 22.23 -2.85
C GLN A 523 -14.27 21.62 -4.25
N ARG A 524 -14.81 20.41 -4.47
CA ARG A 524 -14.63 19.69 -5.72
C ARG A 524 -15.60 20.15 -6.80
N PRO A 525 -15.14 20.29 -8.07
CA PRO A 525 -16.02 20.67 -9.19
C PRO A 525 -17.24 19.75 -9.35
N ASN A 526 -17.08 18.44 -9.05
CA ASN A 526 -18.19 17.47 -9.09
C ASN A 526 -19.32 17.79 -8.10
N ALA A 527 -19.02 18.49 -7.02
CA ALA A 527 -20.04 18.95 -6.06
C ALA A 527 -20.56 20.37 -6.38
N VAL A 528 -19.64 21.35 -6.52
CA VAL A 528 -19.97 22.79 -6.53
C VAL A 528 -19.63 23.52 -7.82
N GLY A 529 -19.06 22.85 -8.83
CA GLY A 529 -18.84 23.45 -10.15
C GLY A 529 -20.15 23.73 -10.89
N ALA A 530 -20.08 24.40 -12.04
CA ALA A 530 -21.28 24.76 -12.83
C ALA A 530 -22.14 23.55 -13.22
N GLN A 531 -21.51 22.38 -13.44
CA GLN A 531 -22.17 21.09 -13.72
C GLN A 531 -22.21 20.17 -12.51
N GLY A 532 -21.88 20.67 -11.32
CA GLY A 532 -21.82 19.90 -10.08
C GLY A 532 -23.19 19.58 -9.50
N ALA A 533 -23.26 18.49 -8.72
CA ALA A 533 -24.52 17.96 -8.21
C ALA A 533 -25.25 18.93 -7.27
N LEU A 534 -24.55 19.68 -6.41
CA LEU A 534 -25.17 20.68 -5.52
C LEU A 534 -25.69 21.89 -6.31
N THR A 535 -24.95 22.31 -7.34
CA THR A 535 -25.34 23.46 -8.17
C THR A 535 -26.59 23.17 -8.99
N LEU A 536 -26.71 21.95 -9.52
CA LEU A 536 -27.84 21.54 -10.35
C LEU A 536 -28.99 20.90 -9.55
N TYR A 537 -28.89 20.83 -8.22
CA TYR A 537 -29.97 20.26 -7.41
C TYR A 537 -31.29 21.01 -7.59
N GLY A 538 -32.33 20.30 -7.99
CA GLY A 538 -33.65 20.91 -8.27
C GLY A 538 -33.80 21.47 -9.71
N HIS A 539 -32.77 21.42 -10.55
CA HIS A 539 -32.84 21.75 -11.97
C HIS A 539 -33.19 20.50 -12.82
N PRO A 540 -33.78 20.66 -14.01
CA PRO A 540 -34.06 19.53 -14.91
C PRO A 540 -32.81 18.89 -15.50
N GLU A 541 -31.70 19.60 -15.50
CA GLU A 541 -30.41 19.14 -16.01
C GLU A 541 -29.75 18.18 -15.02
N ARG A 542 -29.14 17.09 -15.53
CA ARG A 542 -28.39 16.17 -14.70
C ARG A 542 -26.95 16.64 -14.55
N PRO A 543 -26.33 16.44 -13.35
CA PRO A 543 -24.92 16.78 -13.18
C PRO A 543 -24.02 15.89 -14.06
N THR A 544 -22.90 16.46 -14.50
CA THR A 544 -21.83 15.73 -15.19
C THR A 544 -20.56 15.78 -14.36
N PHE A 545 -19.85 14.65 -14.29
CA PHE A 545 -18.70 14.49 -13.41
C PHE A 545 -17.39 14.30 -14.18
N ASP A 546 -16.30 14.82 -13.63
CA ASP A 546 -14.96 14.34 -13.95
C ASP A 546 -14.76 13.02 -13.17
N TYR A 547 -14.77 11.91 -13.90
CA TYR A 547 -14.75 10.56 -13.31
C TYR A 547 -13.37 10.08 -12.85
N LYS A 548 -12.33 10.92 -12.90
CA LYS A 548 -11.01 10.55 -12.38
C LYS A 548 -11.06 10.29 -10.88
N ARG A 549 -10.55 9.13 -10.48
CA ARG A 549 -10.44 8.70 -9.08
C ARG A 549 -9.04 9.01 -8.53
N THR A 550 -8.95 9.19 -7.21
CA THR A 550 -7.69 9.57 -6.53
C THR A 550 -7.08 8.42 -5.73
#